data_cb6638e9888cea57acad0233ab726452
#
_entry.id   cb6638e9888cea57acad0233ab726452
#
_cell.length_a   1.000
_cell.length_b   1.000
_cell.length_c   1.000
_cell.angle_alpha   90.00
_cell.angle_beta   90.00
_cell.angle_gamma   90.00
#
_symmetry.space_group_name_H-M   'P 1'
#
loop_
_entity.id
_entity.type
_entity.pdbx_description
1 polymer ?
#
loop_
_entity_poly.entity_id
_entity_poly.type
_entity_poly.pdbx_seq_one_letter_code
_entity_poly.pdbx_strand_id
1 'polypeptide(L)'
;YLLDAAISQATYNDLLTITYTNMPKLFEAKSFQHISNTKEYWIGAPLCRSGNPFHIKQKAENLYPLYFQFMQYFDGSILLSEDEFDQLIQYHQNLGKSIVTITNEDKQPKGFAIYSTKDKQAHVETLIYFDSQAIQDLLSYISINNEVTSILISESERFDKLFPLHFPRM
;
A
#
# COMPACT_ATOMS: atom_id res chain seq x y z
N TYR A 1 17.14 5.62 25.20
CA TYR A 1 18.23 4.65 25.29
C TYR A 1 18.31 3.72 24.06
N LEU A 2 17.25 2.94 23.70
CA LEU A 2 17.33 2.03 22.54
C LEU A 2 17.44 2.79 21.21
N LEU A 3 16.65 3.84 21.02
CA LEU A 3 16.72 4.69 19.83
C LEU A 3 18.09 5.36 19.69
N ASP A 4 18.65 5.88 20.79
CA ASP A 4 19.98 6.51 20.79
C ASP A 4 21.08 5.51 20.44
N ALA A 5 21.00 4.28 20.95
CA ALA A 5 21.95 3.22 20.61
C ALA A 5 21.86 2.82 19.13
N ALA A 6 20.63 2.70 18.59
CA ALA A 6 20.41 2.40 17.17
C ALA A 6 20.95 3.49 16.25
N ILE A 7 20.68 4.78 16.58
CA ILE A 7 21.21 5.92 15.83
C ILE A 7 22.74 5.94 15.89
N SER A 8 23.34 5.74 17.06
CA SER A 8 24.80 5.71 17.20
C SER A 8 25.42 4.60 16.36
N GLN A 9 24.83 3.42 16.33
CA GLN A 9 25.32 2.31 15.53
C GLN A 9 25.15 2.57 14.01
N ALA A 10 24.04 3.15 13.60
CA ALA A 10 23.82 3.54 12.20
C ALA A 10 24.84 4.59 11.75
N THR A 11 25.07 5.62 12.57
CA THR A 11 26.07 6.66 12.31
C THR A 11 27.48 6.10 12.25
N TYR A 12 27.83 5.15 13.14
CA TYR A 12 29.13 4.48 13.12
C TYR A 12 29.39 3.71 11.81
N ASN A 13 28.36 3.17 11.20
CA ASN A 13 28.44 2.38 9.97
C ASN A 13 28.08 3.20 8.70
N ASP A 14 27.96 4.52 8.78
CA ASP A 14 27.53 5.40 7.69
C ASP A 14 26.20 4.96 7.03
N LEU A 15 25.25 4.44 7.82
CA LEU A 15 23.98 3.94 7.33
C LEU A 15 22.89 5.03 7.36
N LEU A 16 22.13 5.12 6.27
CA LEU A 16 20.90 5.89 6.24
C LEU A 16 19.82 5.17 7.05
N THR A 17 19.27 5.86 8.04
CA THR A 17 18.21 5.31 8.89
C THR A 17 16.86 5.92 8.50
N ILE A 18 15.90 5.07 8.11
CA ILE A 18 14.52 5.48 7.80
C ILE A 18 13.58 4.77 8.77
N THR A 19 12.55 5.48 9.23
CA THR A 19 11.52 4.92 10.11
C THR A 19 10.14 5.45 9.78
N TYR A 20 9.13 4.61 9.98
CA TYR A 20 7.72 5.01 9.98
C TYR A 20 7.25 5.21 11.42
N THR A 21 6.60 6.32 11.70
CA THR A 21 6.17 6.64 13.05
C THR A 21 4.90 7.48 13.07
N ASN A 22 4.07 7.26 14.07
CA ASN A 22 2.97 8.16 14.45
C ASN A 22 3.39 9.20 15.51
N MET A 23 4.67 9.21 15.88
CA MET A 23 5.24 10.12 16.89
C MET A 23 6.40 10.95 16.29
N PRO A 24 6.16 11.77 15.25
CA PRO A 24 7.24 12.45 14.50
C PRO A 24 8.10 13.33 15.40
N LYS A 25 7.51 14.05 16.36
CA LYS A 25 8.24 14.93 17.27
C LYS A 25 9.34 14.24 18.08
N LEU A 26 9.16 12.94 18.40
CA LEU A 26 10.18 12.18 19.10
C LEU A 26 11.43 11.97 18.24
N PHE A 27 11.23 11.75 16.96
CA PHE A 27 12.31 11.52 15.99
C PHE A 27 12.94 12.83 15.51
N GLU A 28 12.15 13.89 15.33
CA GLU A 28 12.65 15.23 15.02
C GLU A 28 13.60 15.73 16.11
N ALA A 29 13.29 15.47 17.40
CA ALA A 29 14.18 15.78 18.52
C ALA A 29 15.51 15.02 18.49
N LYS A 30 15.63 13.99 17.63
CA LYS A 30 16.86 13.20 17.37
C LYS A 30 17.45 13.47 15.98
N SER A 31 17.15 14.62 15.41
CA SER A 31 17.65 15.07 14.10
C SER A 31 17.16 14.26 12.89
N PHE A 32 16.07 13.49 13.03
CA PHE A 32 15.39 12.93 11.86
C PHE A 32 14.66 14.04 11.12
N GLN A 33 14.70 13.95 9.80
CA GLN A 33 13.94 14.83 8.92
C GLN A 33 12.70 14.11 8.42
N HIS A 34 11.59 14.85 8.40
CA HIS A 34 10.35 14.35 7.81
C HIS A 34 10.49 14.29 6.29
N ILE A 35 10.20 13.13 5.70
CA ILE A 35 10.32 12.88 4.25
C ILE A 35 8.94 12.84 3.59
N SER A 36 8.02 12.08 4.16
CA SER A 36 6.69 11.85 3.59
C SER A 36 5.67 11.43 4.66
N ASN A 37 4.41 11.73 4.40
CA ASN A 37 3.28 11.23 5.18
C ASN A 37 2.58 10.09 4.45
N THR A 38 1.89 9.25 5.23
CA THR A 38 0.87 8.34 4.72
C THR A 38 -0.51 8.85 5.11
N LYS A 39 -1.50 8.65 4.24
CA LYS A 39 -2.91 8.95 4.50
C LYS A 39 -3.70 7.66 4.51
N GLU A 40 -4.62 7.54 5.44
CA GLU A 40 -5.57 6.46 5.45
C GLU A 40 -6.93 6.97 4.95
N TYR A 41 -7.46 6.30 3.94
CA TYR A 41 -8.76 6.60 3.36
C TYR A 41 -9.76 5.52 3.75
N TRP A 42 -10.93 5.91 4.22
CA TRP A 42 -12.01 5.00 4.59
C TRP A 42 -13.15 5.12 3.59
N ILE A 43 -13.42 4.04 2.86
CA ILE A 43 -14.38 4.03 1.76
C ILE A 43 -15.48 3.04 2.07
N GLY A 44 -16.73 3.50 2.06
CA GLY A 44 -17.88 2.61 2.18
C GLY A 44 -18.05 1.72 0.94
N ALA A 45 -18.45 0.46 1.14
CA ALA A 45 -18.62 -0.52 0.07
C ALA A 45 -19.45 -0.03 -1.13
N PRO A 46 -20.53 0.75 -0.98
CA PRO A 46 -21.30 1.24 -2.12
C PRO A 46 -20.48 2.08 -3.11
N LEU A 47 -19.46 2.80 -2.62
CA LEU A 47 -18.59 3.64 -3.47
C LEU A 47 -17.54 2.80 -4.20
N CYS A 48 -17.21 1.62 -3.69
CA CYS A 48 -16.24 0.71 -4.30
C CYS A 48 -16.86 -0.19 -5.39
N ARG A 49 -18.17 -0.32 -5.47
CA ARG A 49 -18.87 -1.31 -6.34
C ARG A 49 -19.04 -0.90 -7.80
N SER A 50 -18.35 0.11 -8.26
CA SER A 50 -18.45 0.59 -9.66
C SER A 50 -17.58 -0.22 -10.64
N GLY A 51 -16.67 -1.06 -10.15
CA GLY A 51 -15.76 -1.83 -10.97
C GLY A 51 -16.32 -3.18 -11.44
N ASN A 52 -15.58 -3.84 -12.33
CA ASN A 52 -15.88 -5.17 -12.84
C ASN A 52 -14.83 -6.19 -12.36
N PRO A 53 -15.12 -6.99 -11.30
CA PRO A 53 -14.12 -7.84 -10.67
C PRO A 53 -13.83 -9.16 -11.42
N PHE A 54 -14.34 -9.37 -12.65
CA PHE A 54 -14.19 -10.64 -13.38
C PHE A 54 -12.75 -11.01 -13.75
N HIS A 55 -11.85 -10.03 -13.82
CA HIS A 55 -10.45 -10.26 -14.19
C HIS A 55 -9.51 -10.36 -12.98
N ILE A 56 -10.06 -10.55 -11.78
CA ILE A 56 -9.26 -10.64 -10.55
C ILE A 56 -8.91 -12.10 -10.25
N LYS A 57 -7.66 -12.32 -9.92
CA LYS A 57 -7.12 -13.60 -9.47
C LYS A 57 -6.51 -13.46 -8.08
N GLN A 58 -6.76 -14.45 -7.25
CA GLN A 58 -6.04 -14.63 -5.99
C GLN A 58 -4.69 -15.31 -6.30
N LYS A 59 -3.70 -14.54 -6.74
CA LYS A 59 -2.39 -15.04 -7.13
C LYS A 59 -1.31 -14.01 -6.86
N ALA A 60 -0.20 -14.47 -6.32
CA ALA A 60 0.96 -13.65 -5.96
C ALA A 60 2.16 -13.83 -6.91
N GLU A 61 1.92 -14.28 -8.15
CA GLU A 61 3.01 -14.54 -9.10
C GLU A 61 3.34 -13.29 -9.93
N ASN A 62 4.64 -13.07 -10.16
CA ASN A 62 5.17 -12.01 -11.01
C ASN A 62 4.70 -10.59 -10.62
N LEU A 63 4.65 -10.28 -9.33
CA LEU A 63 4.22 -8.97 -8.83
C LEU A 63 5.36 -7.94 -8.81
N TYR A 64 6.63 -8.39 -8.73
CA TYR A 64 7.79 -7.50 -8.63
C TYR A 64 7.90 -6.51 -9.80
N PRO A 65 7.72 -6.89 -11.08
CA PRO A 65 7.76 -5.92 -12.17
C PRO A 65 6.71 -4.81 -12.05
N LEU A 66 5.51 -5.13 -11.55
CA LEU A 66 4.46 -4.13 -11.29
C LEU A 66 4.86 -3.19 -10.16
N TYR A 67 5.35 -3.76 -9.04
CA TYR A 67 5.85 -3.00 -7.91
C TYR A 67 6.97 -2.05 -8.35
N PHE A 68 8.00 -2.58 -9.01
CA PHE A 68 9.15 -1.81 -9.48
C PHE A 68 8.73 -0.66 -10.39
N GLN A 69 7.88 -0.93 -11.39
CA GLN A 69 7.38 0.09 -12.30
C GLN A 69 6.55 1.16 -11.58
N PHE A 70 5.69 0.77 -10.65
CA PHE A 70 4.84 1.70 -9.90
C PHE A 70 5.65 2.61 -8.99
N MET A 71 6.63 2.06 -8.28
CA MET A 71 7.45 2.82 -7.34
C MET A 71 8.32 3.88 -8.02
N GLN A 72 8.64 3.72 -9.30
CA GLN A 72 9.37 4.72 -10.07
C GLN A 72 8.61 6.03 -10.32
N TYR A 73 7.30 6.06 -10.11
CA TYR A 73 6.50 7.28 -10.22
C TYR A 73 6.57 8.18 -8.97
N PHE A 74 7.20 7.71 -7.89
CA PHE A 74 7.21 8.43 -6.62
C PHE A 74 8.64 8.75 -6.20
N ASP A 75 8.97 10.04 -6.16
CA ASP A 75 10.26 10.51 -5.65
C ASP A 75 10.39 10.17 -4.15
N GLY A 76 11.55 9.65 -3.76
CA GLY A 76 11.84 9.29 -2.37
C GLY A 76 11.22 7.97 -1.89
N SER A 77 10.64 7.17 -2.79
CA SER A 77 10.19 5.82 -2.45
C SER A 77 11.36 4.88 -2.19
N ILE A 78 11.18 3.97 -1.24
CA ILE A 78 12.14 2.90 -0.97
C ILE A 78 11.88 1.79 -1.99
N LEU A 79 12.86 1.56 -2.85
CA LEU A 79 12.79 0.50 -3.84
C LEU A 79 13.43 -0.77 -3.26
N LEU A 80 12.62 -1.80 -3.08
CA LEU A 80 13.11 -3.11 -2.68
C LEU A 80 13.75 -3.83 -3.87
N SER A 81 14.76 -4.64 -3.60
CA SER A 81 15.22 -5.65 -4.55
C SER A 81 14.15 -6.74 -4.74
N GLU A 82 14.28 -7.56 -5.78
CA GLU A 82 13.34 -8.65 -6.05
C GLU A 82 13.27 -9.64 -4.88
N ASP A 83 14.43 -10.01 -4.31
CA ASP A 83 14.51 -10.91 -3.16
C ASP A 83 13.83 -10.33 -1.92
N GLU A 84 14.01 -9.03 -1.63
CA GLU A 84 13.36 -8.36 -0.51
C GLU A 84 11.85 -8.25 -0.71
N PHE A 85 11.42 -7.99 -1.95
CA PHE A 85 10.01 -7.95 -2.28
C PHE A 85 9.35 -9.32 -2.15
N ASP A 86 10.01 -10.39 -2.60
CA ASP A 86 9.52 -11.75 -2.43
C ASP A 86 9.41 -12.15 -0.96
N GLN A 87 10.38 -11.76 -0.13
CA GLN A 87 10.30 -11.93 1.33
C GLN A 87 9.11 -11.16 1.92
N LEU A 88 8.85 -9.94 1.46
CA LEU A 88 7.69 -9.16 1.88
C LEU A 88 6.37 -9.86 1.51
N ILE A 89 6.26 -10.39 0.29
CA ILE A 89 5.08 -11.14 -0.17
C ILE A 89 4.87 -12.39 0.71
N GLN A 90 5.93 -13.16 0.96
CA GLN A 90 5.87 -14.35 1.83
C GLN A 90 5.46 -13.97 3.26
N TYR A 91 5.99 -12.88 3.80
CA TYR A 91 5.61 -12.37 5.12
C TYR A 91 4.11 -12.07 5.19
N HIS A 92 3.55 -11.38 4.21
CA HIS A 92 2.12 -11.10 4.15
C HIS A 92 1.28 -12.37 4.03
N GLN A 93 1.70 -13.34 3.23
CA GLN A 93 1.03 -14.63 3.11
C GLN A 93 1.04 -15.40 4.45
N ASN A 94 2.16 -15.41 5.16
CA ASN A 94 2.30 -16.06 6.46
C ASN A 94 1.40 -15.41 7.53
N LEU A 95 1.12 -14.12 7.40
CA LEU A 95 0.14 -13.42 8.24
C LEU A 95 -1.33 -13.67 7.82
N GLY A 96 -1.57 -14.52 6.83
CA GLY A 96 -2.91 -14.83 6.33
C GLY A 96 -3.58 -13.69 5.56
N LYS A 97 -2.81 -12.73 5.05
CA LYS A 97 -3.35 -11.65 4.23
C LYS A 97 -3.69 -12.13 2.82
N SER A 98 -4.70 -11.52 2.25
CA SER A 98 -5.12 -11.79 0.88
C SER A 98 -4.28 -10.97 -0.11
N ILE A 99 -3.81 -11.62 -1.17
CA ILE A 99 -3.12 -11.00 -2.28
C ILE A 99 -3.95 -11.24 -3.53
N VAL A 100 -4.36 -10.16 -4.20
CA VAL A 100 -5.19 -10.21 -5.40
C VAL A 100 -4.54 -9.41 -6.51
N THR A 101 -4.57 -9.96 -7.71
CA THR A 101 -4.02 -9.35 -8.93
C THR A 101 -5.12 -9.15 -9.94
N ILE A 102 -5.16 -7.98 -10.55
CA ILE A 102 -6.03 -7.71 -11.70
C ILE A 102 -5.26 -7.83 -13.01
N THR A 103 -5.90 -8.41 -14.01
CA THR A 103 -5.35 -8.52 -15.36
C THR A 103 -6.28 -7.87 -16.38
N ASN A 104 -5.74 -7.45 -17.52
CA ASN A 104 -6.54 -7.06 -18.67
C ASN A 104 -7.06 -8.31 -19.43
N GLU A 105 -7.78 -8.08 -20.54
CA GLU A 105 -8.30 -9.13 -21.42
C GLU A 105 -7.19 -10.04 -21.97
N ASP A 106 -6.00 -9.50 -22.23
CA ASP A 106 -4.81 -10.23 -22.69
C ASP A 106 -4.09 -10.98 -21.57
N LYS A 107 -4.67 -11.04 -20.37
CA LYS A 107 -4.11 -11.65 -19.15
C LYS A 107 -2.82 -10.97 -18.64
N GLN A 108 -2.53 -9.76 -19.08
CA GLN A 108 -1.40 -8.99 -18.55
C GLN A 108 -1.80 -8.33 -17.25
N PRO A 109 -0.95 -8.39 -16.21
CA PRO A 109 -1.26 -7.80 -14.92
C PRO A 109 -1.29 -6.28 -15.02
N LYS A 110 -2.30 -5.66 -14.39
CA LYS A 110 -2.56 -4.22 -14.38
C LYS A 110 -2.49 -3.60 -12.99
N GLY A 111 -2.37 -4.43 -11.98
CA GLY A 111 -2.26 -4.00 -10.62
C GLY A 111 -2.48 -5.16 -9.64
N PHE A 112 -2.22 -4.89 -8.37
CA PHE A 112 -2.49 -5.83 -7.29
C PHE A 112 -2.78 -5.11 -5.99
N ALA A 113 -3.39 -5.82 -5.04
CA ALA A 113 -3.60 -5.34 -3.69
C ALA A 113 -3.23 -6.42 -2.67
N ILE A 114 -2.69 -5.98 -1.53
CA ILE A 114 -2.47 -6.79 -0.34
C ILE A 114 -3.35 -6.22 0.76
N TYR A 115 -4.24 -7.05 1.30
CA TYR A 115 -5.19 -6.60 2.31
C TYR A 115 -5.50 -7.69 3.33
N SER A 116 -5.94 -7.26 4.49
CA SER A 116 -6.53 -8.11 5.52
C SER A 116 -8.01 -7.79 5.68
N THR A 117 -8.78 -8.75 6.20
CA THR A 117 -10.21 -8.57 6.49
C THR A 117 -10.47 -8.94 7.93
N LYS A 118 -11.17 -8.06 8.66
CA LYS A 118 -11.63 -8.31 10.02
C LYS A 118 -12.96 -7.60 10.22
N ASP A 119 -13.95 -8.30 10.80
CA ASP A 119 -15.25 -7.75 11.19
C ASP A 119 -15.95 -6.98 10.06
N LYS A 120 -15.93 -7.53 8.82
CA LYS A 120 -16.43 -6.92 7.59
C LYS A 120 -15.75 -5.59 7.19
N GLN A 121 -14.56 -5.36 7.70
CA GLN A 121 -13.70 -4.26 7.30
C GLN A 121 -12.48 -4.82 6.59
N ALA A 122 -12.19 -4.30 5.41
CA ALA A 122 -10.96 -4.59 4.70
C ALA A 122 -9.94 -3.47 4.99
N HIS A 123 -8.71 -3.86 5.25
CA HIS A 123 -7.58 -2.94 5.39
C HIS A 123 -6.57 -3.23 4.29
N VAL A 124 -6.43 -2.30 3.35
CA VAL A 124 -5.53 -2.41 2.21
C VAL A 124 -4.22 -1.73 2.57
N GLU A 125 -3.16 -2.51 2.67
CA GLU A 125 -1.82 -2.05 3.03
C GLU A 125 -0.96 -1.73 1.82
N THR A 126 -1.20 -2.44 0.72
CA THR A 126 -0.52 -2.20 -0.56
C THR A 126 -1.55 -2.17 -1.66
N LEU A 127 -1.53 -1.11 -2.45
CA LEU A 127 -2.40 -0.94 -3.60
C LEU A 127 -1.58 -0.40 -4.77
N ILE A 128 -1.39 -1.23 -5.79
CA ILE A 128 -0.64 -0.91 -7.00
C ILE A 128 -1.57 -1.01 -8.20
N TYR A 129 -1.63 0.04 -9.00
CA TYR A 129 -2.50 0.13 -10.17
C TYR A 129 -1.90 1.06 -11.22
N PHE A 130 -2.19 0.80 -12.49
CA PHE A 130 -1.67 1.61 -13.60
C PHE A 130 -2.74 2.42 -14.33
N ASP A 131 -4.00 2.17 -14.03
CA ASP A 131 -5.12 2.93 -14.57
C ASP A 131 -6.31 2.99 -13.58
N SER A 132 -7.24 3.89 -13.84
CA SER A 132 -8.41 4.11 -12.99
C SER A 132 -9.38 2.91 -12.99
N GLN A 133 -9.40 2.12 -14.03
CA GLN A 133 -10.24 0.93 -14.10
C GLN A 133 -9.68 -0.17 -13.19
N ALA A 134 -8.36 -0.38 -13.21
CA ALA A 134 -7.71 -1.37 -12.37
C ALA A 134 -7.97 -1.12 -10.87
N ILE A 135 -7.87 0.13 -10.41
CA ILE A 135 -8.17 0.45 -9.01
C ILE A 135 -9.65 0.27 -8.67
N GLN A 136 -10.56 0.66 -9.56
CA GLN A 136 -12.00 0.47 -9.35
C GLN A 136 -12.34 -1.02 -9.23
N ASP A 137 -11.77 -1.85 -10.09
CA ASP A 137 -12.01 -3.29 -10.10
C ASP A 137 -11.43 -3.96 -8.86
N LEU A 138 -10.21 -3.61 -8.43
CA LEU A 138 -9.60 -4.09 -7.20
C LEU A 138 -10.46 -3.74 -5.99
N LEU A 139 -10.87 -2.48 -5.85
CA LEU A 139 -11.69 -2.04 -4.73
C LEU A 139 -13.09 -2.65 -4.77
N SER A 140 -13.67 -2.83 -5.96
CA SER A 140 -14.96 -3.53 -6.12
C SER A 140 -14.86 -4.97 -5.59
N TYR A 141 -13.81 -5.68 -5.96
CA TYR A 141 -13.58 -7.05 -5.48
C TYR A 141 -13.42 -7.11 -3.95
N ILE A 142 -12.55 -6.25 -3.40
CA ILE A 142 -12.30 -6.20 -1.96
C ILE A 142 -13.58 -5.88 -1.18
N SER A 143 -14.45 -5.03 -1.73
CA SER A 143 -15.70 -4.61 -1.08
C SER A 143 -16.85 -5.60 -1.19
N ILE A 144 -16.74 -6.69 -1.93
CA ILE A 144 -17.85 -7.67 -2.11
C ILE A 144 -18.33 -8.20 -0.75
N ASN A 145 -17.40 -8.55 0.14
CA ASN A 145 -17.69 -9.14 1.44
C ASN A 145 -17.41 -8.18 2.62
N ASN A 146 -17.14 -6.91 2.34
CA ASN A 146 -16.80 -5.92 3.34
C ASN A 146 -17.75 -4.71 3.27
N GLU A 147 -18.04 -4.10 4.41
CA GLU A 147 -18.88 -2.90 4.50
C GLU A 147 -18.05 -1.63 4.33
N VAL A 148 -16.80 -1.67 4.77
CA VAL A 148 -15.85 -0.56 4.70
C VAL A 148 -14.50 -1.08 4.25
N THR A 149 -13.83 -0.30 3.42
CA THR A 149 -12.45 -0.55 3.02
C THR A 149 -11.58 0.63 3.44
N SER A 150 -10.56 0.38 4.25
CA SER A 150 -9.52 1.37 4.54
C SER A 150 -8.31 1.13 3.65
N ILE A 151 -7.69 2.21 3.19
CA ILE A 151 -6.55 2.16 2.27
C ILE A 151 -5.46 3.08 2.79
N LEU A 152 -4.27 2.54 2.99
CA LEU A 152 -3.08 3.29 3.36
C LEU A 152 -2.31 3.70 2.11
N ILE A 153 -2.14 4.98 1.88
CA ILE A 153 -1.56 5.55 0.66
C ILE A 153 -0.54 6.63 1.01
N SER A 154 0.51 6.75 0.22
CA SER A 154 1.46 7.86 0.32
C SER A 154 0.75 9.20 0.08
N GLU A 155 1.13 10.25 0.82
CA GLU A 155 0.57 11.59 0.64
C GLU A 155 0.83 12.18 -0.75
N SER A 156 1.92 11.76 -1.40
CA SER A 156 2.26 12.16 -2.77
C SER A 156 1.27 11.63 -3.80
N GLU A 157 0.54 10.58 -3.48
CA GLU A 157 -0.45 10.00 -4.37
C GLU A 157 -1.78 10.75 -4.30
N ARG A 158 -2.27 11.23 -5.45
CA ARG A 158 -3.49 12.03 -5.55
C ARG A 158 -4.74 11.16 -5.66
N PHE A 159 -4.90 10.25 -4.71
CA PHE A 159 -6.02 9.32 -4.64
C PHE A 159 -7.38 10.01 -4.56
N ASP A 160 -7.44 11.17 -3.94
CA ASP A 160 -8.63 12.03 -3.83
C ASP A 160 -9.19 12.47 -5.19
N LYS A 161 -8.37 12.50 -6.24
CA LYS A 161 -8.79 12.83 -7.60
C LYS A 161 -9.39 11.66 -8.39
N LEU A 162 -9.07 10.43 -7.98
CA LEU A 162 -9.51 9.20 -8.65
C LEU A 162 -10.93 8.81 -8.24
N PHE A 163 -11.34 9.22 -7.05
CA PHE A 163 -12.68 8.97 -6.52
C PHE A 163 -13.26 10.28 -6.03
N PRO A 164 -14.51 10.61 -6.39
CA PRO A 164 -15.25 11.72 -5.79
C PRO A 164 -15.67 11.33 -4.36
N LEU A 165 -14.69 11.15 -3.49
CA LEU A 165 -14.91 10.70 -2.13
C LEU A 165 -15.40 11.88 -1.29
N HIS A 166 -16.63 11.83 -0.83
CA HIS A 166 -17.09 12.63 0.27
C HIS A 166 -16.50 12.03 1.55
N PHE A 167 -15.34 12.53 1.97
CA PHE A 167 -14.82 12.19 3.27
C PHE A 167 -15.70 12.80 4.35
N PRO A 168 -16.15 12.05 5.35
CA PRO A 168 -16.63 12.67 6.55
C PRO A 168 -15.45 13.49 7.12
N ARG A 169 -15.64 14.80 7.19
CA ARG A 169 -14.69 15.65 7.92
C ARG A 169 -14.68 15.19 9.36
N MET A 170 -13.54 14.66 9.81
CA MET A 170 -13.26 14.54 11.25
C MET A 170 -13.06 15.93 11.84
#